data_62f21f49a13eed7511b368a65846e029
#
_entry.id   62f21f49a13eed7511b368a65846e029
#
_cell.length_a   1.000
_cell.length_b   1.000
_cell.length_c   1.000
_cell.angle_alpha   90.00
_cell.angle_beta   90.00
_cell.angle_gamma   90.00
#
_symmetry.space_group_name_H-M   'P 1'
#
loop_
_entity.id
_entity.type
_entity.pdbx_description
1 polymer ?
#
loop_
_entity_poly.entity_id
_entity_poly.type
_entity_poly.pdbx_seq_one_letter_code
_entity_poly.pdbx_strand_id
1 'polypeptide(L)'
;RLRAHAKGLLGIDVDDADKIQIAKGRYIATLDGMEHSCSVRELENDIREGCRFCGDLVSRLADISIGSVGSAEGYSSVIVRSEKGKKLLDWLSFCREKAVREDIVKLARMKRRNADRNLERIRKGM
;
A
#
# COMPACT_ATOMS: atom_id res chain seq x y z
N ARG A 1 8.52 -12.32 -10.11
CA ARG A 1 9.83 -11.81 -9.72
C ARG A 1 9.85 -11.50 -8.23
N LEU A 2 9.04 -10.55 -7.73
CA LEU A 2 8.96 -10.20 -6.30
C LEU A 2 8.68 -11.43 -5.42
N ARG A 3 7.69 -12.27 -5.78
CA ARG A 3 7.33 -13.48 -5.00
C ARG A 3 8.49 -14.47 -4.91
N ALA A 4 9.19 -14.73 -6.02
CA ALA A 4 10.33 -15.64 -6.04
C ALA A 4 11.50 -15.13 -5.18
N HIS A 5 11.75 -13.83 -5.20
CA HIS A 5 12.78 -13.21 -4.36
C HIS A 5 12.36 -13.23 -2.87
N ALA A 6 11.11 -12.88 -2.57
CA ALA A 6 10.57 -12.96 -1.22
C ALA A 6 10.62 -14.39 -0.65
N LYS A 7 10.33 -15.41 -1.47
CA LYS A 7 10.49 -16.83 -1.10
C LYS A 7 11.92 -17.14 -0.65
N GLY A 8 12.92 -16.66 -1.40
CA GLY A 8 14.33 -16.85 -1.04
C GLY A 8 14.72 -16.16 0.27
N LEU A 9 14.18 -14.96 0.53
CA LEU A 9 14.48 -14.19 1.74
C LEU A 9 13.74 -14.70 2.98
N LEU A 10 12.50 -15.17 2.82
CA LEU A 10 11.64 -15.59 3.92
C LEU A 10 11.77 -17.08 4.25
N GLY A 11 12.29 -17.90 3.33
CA GLY A 11 12.38 -19.35 3.45
C GLY A 11 11.03 -20.07 3.35
N ILE A 12 9.96 -19.37 2.95
CA ILE A 12 8.60 -19.91 2.76
C ILE A 12 8.05 -19.52 1.40
N ASP A 13 7.08 -20.27 0.89
CA ASP A 13 6.34 -19.84 -0.29
C ASP A 13 5.30 -18.80 0.12
N VAL A 14 5.41 -17.59 -0.44
CA VAL A 14 4.47 -16.51 -0.12
C VAL A 14 3.08 -16.73 -0.72
N ASP A 15 2.93 -17.67 -1.64
CA ASP A 15 1.63 -18.05 -2.20
C ASP A 15 0.84 -18.96 -1.23
N ASP A 16 1.53 -19.60 -0.28
CA ASP A 16 0.91 -20.42 0.78
C ASP A 16 0.61 -19.58 2.05
N ALA A 17 1.04 -18.32 2.10
CA ALA A 17 0.85 -17.48 3.28
C ALA A 17 -0.62 -17.11 3.51
N ASP A 18 -1.08 -17.27 4.76
CA ASP A 18 -2.42 -16.88 5.20
C ASP A 18 -2.64 -15.36 5.10
N LYS A 19 -1.59 -14.59 5.36
CA LYS A 19 -1.63 -13.13 5.37
C LYS A 19 -0.31 -12.54 4.90
N ILE A 20 -0.39 -11.50 4.08
CA ILE A 20 0.75 -10.69 3.67
C ILE A 20 0.47 -9.23 4.02
N GLN A 21 1.45 -8.57 4.64
CA GLN A 21 1.34 -7.16 4.99
C GLN A 21 2.68 -6.44 4.90
N ILE A 22 2.62 -5.11 4.75
CA ILE A 22 3.79 -4.24 4.87
C ILE A 22 3.55 -3.32 6.07
N ALA A 23 4.40 -3.46 7.09
CA ALA A 23 4.33 -2.66 8.29
C ALA A 23 5.73 -2.26 8.75
N LYS A 24 5.89 -1.03 9.21
CA LYS A 24 7.15 -0.49 9.77
C LYS A 24 8.39 -0.75 8.89
N GLY A 25 8.22 -0.69 7.55
CA GLY A 25 9.30 -0.94 6.59
C GLY A 25 9.69 -2.41 6.41
N ARG A 26 8.88 -3.34 6.87
CA ARG A 26 9.05 -4.78 6.69
C ARG A 26 7.95 -5.36 5.82
N TYR A 27 8.30 -6.30 4.97
CA TYR A 27 7.40 -7.21 4.29
C TYR A 27 7.23 -8.43 5.19
N ILE A 28 6.01 -8.71 5.60
CA ILE A 28 5.69 -9.75 6.58
C ILE A 28 4.72 -10.73 5.92
N ALA A 29 5.04 -12.01 5.95
CA ALA A 29 4.17 -13.10 5.55
C ALA A 29 3.90 -13.98 6.76
N THR A 30 2.64 -14.28 7.04
CA THR A 30 2.22 -15.18 8.13
C THR A 30 1.81 -16.51 7.51
N LEU A 31 2.39 -17.60 7.98
CA LEU A 31 2.08 -18.96 7.59
C LEU A 31 1.94 -19.82 8.85
N ASP A 32 0.82 -20.52 8.99
CA ASP A 32 0.53 -21.35 10.18
C ASP A 32 0.72 -20.60 11.51
N GLY A 33 0.33 -19.34 11.55
CA GLY A 33 0.47 -18.47 12.72
C GLY A 33 1.88 -17.94 13.00
N MET A 34 2.89 -18.33 12.20
CA MET A 34 4.26 -17.83 12.32
C MET A 34 4.51 -16.67 11.35
N GLU A 35 5.16 -15.62 11.84
CA GLU A 35 5.54 -14.46 11.03
C GLU A 35 6.96 -14.60 10.47
N HIS A 36 7.06 -14.55 9.15
CA HIS A 36 8.31 -14.46 8.40
C HIS A 36 8.43 -13.05 7.83
N SER A 37 9.58 -12.41 7.98
CA SER A 37 9.69 -11.03 7.52
C SER A 37 11.07 -10.67 7.02
N CYS A 38 11.13 -9.82 5.99
CA CYS A 38 12.35 -9.20 5.49
C CYS A 38 12.18 -7.67 5.38
N SER A 39 13.26 -6.94 5.18
CA SER A 39 13.17 -5.51 4.94
C SER A 39 12.55 -5.22 3.56
N VAL A 40 11.67 -4.23 3.46
CA VAL A 40 11.15 -3.77 2.16
C VAL A 40 12.29 -3.30 1.23
N ARG A 41 13.42 -2.85 1.79
CA ARG A 41 14.60 -2.43 1.01
C ARG A 41 15.24 -3.59 0.26
N GLU A 42 15.22 -4.80 0.81
CA GLU A 42 15.76 -6.00 0.15
C GLU A 42 14.95 -6.36 -1.10
N LEU A 43 13.67 -5.96 -1.15
CA LEU A 43 12.76 -6.15 -2.28
C LEU A 43 12.72 -4.95 -3.25
N GLU A 44 13.54 -3.91 -3.03
CA GLU A 44 13.46 -2.66 -3.80
C GLU A 44 13.71 -2.86 -5.30
N ASN A 45 14.54 -3.82 -5.68
CA ASN A 45 14.82 -4.14 -7.08
C ASN A 45 13.69 -4.86 -7.82
N ASP A 46 12.69 -5.35 -7.09
CA ASP A 46 11.50 -6.01 -7.64
C ASP A 46 10.32 -5.05 -7.81
N ILE A 47 10.45 -3.83 -7.32
CA ILE A 47 9.44 -2.78 -7.49
C ILE A 47 9.39 -2.38 -8.98
N ARG A 48 8.18 -2.30 -9.53
CA ARG A 48 7.99 -1.78 -10.89
C ARG A 48 8.59 -0.37 -10.99
N GLU A 49 9.32 -0.11 -12.05
CA GLU A 49 10.01 1.16 -12.25
C GLU A 49 9.07 2.37 -12.11
N GLY A 50 7.88 2.32 -12.73
CA GLY A 50 6.88 3.38 -12.60
C GLY A 50 6.43 3.64 -11.16
N CYS A 51 6.46 2.65 -10.26
CA CYS A 51 6.09 2.82 -8.85
C CYS A 51 7.10 3.68 -8.08
N ARG A 52 8.36 3.73 -8.52
CA ARG A 52 9.41 4.57 -7.91
C ARG A 52 9.13 6.05 -8.06
N PHE A 53 8.42 6.43 -9.13
CA PHE A 53 8.11 7.82 -9.49
C PHE A 53 6.65 8.20 -9.22
N CYS A 54 5.83 7.23 -8.79
CA CYS A 54 4.42 7.46 -8.50
C CYS A 54 4.23 8.12 -7.14
N GLY A 55 3.83 9.40 -7.13
CA GLY A 55 3.50 10.15 -5.91
C GLY A 55 2.03 10.00 -5.46
N ASP A 56 1.23 9.21 -6.17
CA ASP A 56 -0.18 9.02 -5.86
C ASP A 56 -0.41 7.76 -5.02
N LEU A 57 -0.79 7.93 -3.76
CA LEU A 57 -1.18 6.84 -2.85
C LEU A 57 -2.66 6.53 -2.94
N VAL A 58 -3.47 7.56 -3.17
CA VAL A 58 -4.92 7.51 -2.93
C VAL A 58 -5.76 7.55 -4.21
N SER A 59 -5.12 7.34 -5.37
CA SER A 59 -5.81 7.35 -6.69
C SER A 59 -6.64 8.62 -6.88
N ARG A 60 -5.99 9.79 -6.87
CA ARG A 60 -6.63 11.12 -6.81
C ARG A 60 -7.66 11.40 -7.90
N LEU A 61 -7.56 10.73 -9.03
CA LEU A 61 -8.46 10.89 -10.17
C LEU A 61 -9.66 9.93 -10.15
N ALA A 62 -9.70 8.99 -9.20
CA ALA A 62 -10.81 8.05 -9.08
C ALA A 62 -11.99 8.66 -8.32
N ASP A 63 -13.21 8.30 -8.71
CA ASP A 63 -14.45 8.67 -8.00
C ASP A 63 -14.47 8.13 -6.57
N ILE A 64 -13.92 6.91 -6.38
CA ILE A 64 -13.78 6.24 -5.09
C ILE A 64 -12.39 5.64 -5.00
N SER A 65 -11.78 5.72 -3.82
CA SER A 65 -10.56 4.97 -3.47
C SER A 65 -10.80 4.17 -2.20
N ILE A 66 -10.33 2.93 -2.18
CA ILE A 66 -10.47 2.01 -1.06
C ILE A 66 -9.08 1.56 -0.63
N GLY A 67 -8.83 1.51 0.66
CA GLY A 67 -7.56 1.07 1.23
C GLY A 67 -7.68 0.72 2.70
N SER A 68 -6.64 0.12 3.27
CA SER A 68 -6.60 -0.31 4.68
C SER A 68 -5.96 0.73 5.63
N VAL A 69 -5.33 1.77 5.10
CA VAL A 69 -4.65 2.77 5.94
C VAL A 69 -5.68 3.67 6.62
N GLY A 70 -5.54 3.87 7.93
CA GLY A 70 -6.43 4.69 8.74
C GLY A 70 -7.73 4.00 9.16
N SER A 71 -7.88 2.70 8.90
CA SER A 71 -9.01 1.89 9.36
C SER A 71 -8.57 0.85 10.41
N ALA A 72 -9.48 0.46 11.27
CA ALA A 72 -9.31 -0.66 12.19
C ALA A 72 -9.24 -1.99 11.41
N GLU A 73 -8.78 -3.05 12.08
CA GLU A 73 -8.76 -4.39 11.50
C GLU A 73 -10.18 -4.84 11.12
N GLY A 74 -10.33 -5.43 9.93
CA GLY A 74 -11.64 -5.81 9.37
C GLY A 74 -12.36 -4.69 8.63
N TYR A 75 -11.85 -3.46 8.65
CA TYR A 75 -12.42 -2.30 7.96
C TYR A 75 -11.54 -1.81 6.81
N SER A 76 -12.14 -1.08 5.90
CA SER A 76 -11.44 -0.36 4.83
C SER A 76 -11.75 1.14 4.88
N SER A 77 -10.73 1.96 4.70
CA SER A 77 -10.92 3.40 4.49
C SER A 77 -11.43 3.66 3.09
N VAL A 78 -12.48 4.44 2.97
CA VAL A 78 -13.10 4.81 1.69
C VAL A 78 -13.01 6.32 1.52
N ILE A 79 -12.47 6.77 0.39
CA ILE A 79 -12.42 8.19 0.01
C ILE A 79 -13.33 8.38 -1.19
N VAL A 80 -14.37 9.19 -1.03
CA VAL A 80 -15.33 9.54 -2.09
C VAL A 80 -15.02 10.94 -2.59
N ARG A 81 -14.97 11.14 -3.91
CA ARG A 81 -14.60 12.42 -4.53
C ARG A 81 -15.66 13.00 -5.47
N SER A 82 -16.61 12.20 -5.90
CA SER A 82 -17.66 12.63 -6.83
C SER A 82 -19.04 12.18 -6.42
N GLU A 83 -20.07 12.84 -6.96
CA GLU A 83 -21.45 12.42 -6.79
C GLU A 83 -21.72 11.00 -7.34
N LYS A 84 -21.00 10.62 -8.40
CA LYS A 84 -21.05 9.25 -8.95
C LYS A 84 -20.54 8.23 -7.93
N GLY A 85 -19.42 8.53 -7.29
CA GLY A 85 -18.86 7.71 -6.22
C GLY A 85 -19.80 7.60 -5.02
N LYS A 86 -20.44 8.70 -4.64
CA LYS A 86 -21.42 8.72 -3.56
C LYS A 86 -22.62 7.84 -3.86
N LYS A 87 -23.22 7.97 -5.04
CA LYS A 87 -24.35 7.13 -5.48
C LYS A 87 -24.00 5.63 -5.43
N LEU A 88 -22.78 5.26 -5.83
CA LEU A 88 -22.35 3.86 -5.78
C LEU A 88 -22.30 3.34 -4.34
N LEU A 89 -21.84 4.14 -3.38
CA LEU A 89 -21.82 3.75 -1.97
C LEU A 89 -23.19 3.68 -1.34
N ASP A 90 -24.14 4.51 -1.79
CA ASP A 90 -25.51 4.52 -1.26
C ASP A 90 -26.28 3.22 -1.59
N TRP A 91 -25.83 2.47 -2.61
CA TRP A 91 -26.40 1.15 -2.96
C TRP A 91 -25.87 0.01 -2.09
N LEU A 92 -24.82 0.24 -1.31
CA LEU A 92 -24.18 -0.78 -0.50
C LEU A 92 -24.62 -0.66 0.96
N SER A 93 -25.03 -1.79 1.55
CA SER A 93 -25.27 -1.91 2.99
C SER A 93 -23.97 -2.30 3.69
N PHE A 94 -23.46 -1.42 4.56
CA PHE A 94 -22.26 -1.69 5.37
C PHE A 94 -22.26 -0.86 6.66
N CYS A 95 -21.53 -1.35 7.66
CA CYS A 95 -21.25 -0.59 8.86
C CYS A 95 -20.24 0.52 8.56
N ARG A 96 -20.47 1.70 9.12
CA ARG A 96 -19.58 2.87 8.93
C ARG A 96 -18.87 3.19 10.24
N GLU A 97 -17.54 3.27 10.14
CA GLU A 97 -16.66 3.73 11.20
C GLU A 97 -15.82 4.90 10.72
N LYS A 98 -15.35 5.72 11.64
CA LYS A 98 -14.53 6.88 11.31
C LYS A 98 -13.11 6.47 11.04
N ALA A 99 -12.61 6.71 9.83
CA ALA A 99 -11.21 6.49 9.48
C ALA A 99 -10.30 7.57 10.08
N VAL A 100 -9.06 7.19 10.44
CA VAL A 100 -8.01 8.10 10.89
C VAL A 100 -7.36 8.76 9.68
N ARG A 101 -7.87 9.93 9.31
CA ARG A 101 -7.43 10.69 8.14
C ARG A 101 -5.95 11.04 8.17
N GLU A 102 -5.41 11.33 9.35
CA GLU A 102 -4.02 11.71 9.58
C GLU A 102 -3.04 10.67 9.09
N ASP A 103 -3.33 9.39 9.29
CA ASP A 103 -2.48 8.28 8.84
C ASP A 103 -2.42 8.20 7.31
N ILE A 104 -3.56 8.39 6.64
CA ILE A 104 -3.65 8.44 5.17
C ILE A 104 -2.82 9.60 4.64
N VAL A 105 -2.97 10.79 5.23
CA VAL A 105 -2.24 12.00 4.82
C VAL A 105 -0.74 11.84 5.04
N LYS A 106 -0.32 11.29 6.18
CA LYS A 106 1.09 11.04 6.50
C LYS A 106 1.74 10.11 5.47
N LEU A 107 1.09 9.00 5.15
CA LEU A 107 1.59 8.03 4.18
C LEU A 107 1.60 8.62 2.75
N ALA A 108 0.56 9.35 2.36
CA ALA A 108 0.49 10.02 1.06
C ALA A 108 1.61 11.06 0.87
N ARG A 109 1.90 11.85 1.91
CA ARG A 109 3.02 12.80 1.91
C ARG A 109 4.38 12.09 1.81
N MET A 110 4.55 10.97 2.51
CA MET A 110 5.77 10.18 2.44
C MET A 110 5.99 9.63 1.02
N LYS A 111 4.96 9.05 0.41
CA LYS A 111 5.03 8.53 -0.95
C LYS A 111 5.38 9.61 -1.97
N ARG A 112 4.74 10.79 -1.87
CA ARG A 112 5.05 11.92 -2.76
C ARG A 112 6.50 12.38 -2.63
N ARG A 113 6.99 12.59 -1.41
CA ARG A 113 8.40 12.98 -1.18
C ARG A 113 9.40 11.98 -1.75
N ASN A 114 9.08 10.67 -1.67
CA ASN A 114 9.95 9.65 -2.25
C ASN A 114 9.96 9.72 -3.78
N ALA A 115 8.79 9.89 -4.41
CA ALA A 115 8.69 10.07 -5.85
C ALA A 115 9.45 11.32 -6.34
N ASP A 116 9.26 12.46 -5.69
CA ASP A 116 9.92 13.72 -6.03
C ASP A 116 11.45 13.58 -5.94
N ARG A 117 11.96 12.94 -4.87
CA ARG A 117 13.38 12.65 -4.68
C ARG A 117 13.96 11.78 -5.79
N ASN A 118 13.23 10.76 -6.21
CA ASN A 118 13.66 9.87 -7.29
C ASN A 118 13.68 10.60 -8.64
N LEU A 119 12.69 11.45 -8.90
CA LEU A 119 12.65 12.30 -10.10
C LEU A 119 13.81 13.30 -10.14
N GLU A 120 14.15 13.91 -9.00
CA GLU A 120 15.30 14.82 -8.91
C GLU A 120 16.63 14.12 -9.19
N ARG A 121 16.81 12.88 -8.72
CA ARG A 121 18.01 12.07 -9.01
C ARG A 121 18.18 11.85 -10.51
N ILE A 122 17.11 11.50 -11.24
CA ILE A 122 17.19 11.34 -12.69
C ILE A 122 17.54 12.66 -13.37
N ARG A 123 16.92 13.78 -12.97
CA ARG A 123 17.20 15.09 -13.56
C ARG A 123 18.65 15.54 -13.36
N LYS A 124 19.29 15.10 -12.28
CA LYS A 124 20.70 15.39 -11.98
C LYS A 124 21.68 14.40 -12.58
N GLY A 125 21.21 13.41 -13.36
CA GLY A 125 22.06 12.39 -14.00
C GLY A 125 22.69 11.40 -13.03
N MET A 126 22.08 11.25 -11.87
CA MET A 126 22.52 10.31 -10.83
C MET A 126 21.64 9.04 -10.81
#